data_ec8100e77acc5e5442ec40062c9f369d
#
_entry.id   ec8100e77acc5e5442ec40062c9f369d
#
_cell.length_a   1.000
_cell.length_b   1.000
_cell.length_c   1.000
_cell.angle_alpha   90.00
_cell.angle_beta   90.00
_cell.angle_gamma   90.00
#
_symmetry.space_group_name_H-M   'P 1'
#
loop_
_entity.id
_entity.type
_entity.pdbx_description
1 polymer ?
#
loop_
_entity_poly.entity_id
_entity_poly.type
_entity_poly.pdbx_seq_one_letter_code
_entity_poly.pdbx_strand_id
1 'polypeptide(L)'
;MLHYKAPHRPWEPDSCYLDLFKDVEFPYPATFDDDYRTREKTIGESMATIENHLSRGDLKQIPPTGLSQKEKNKWLWWGGSGKNQYWTPDANLKGEDLKKWKFQTYLKNYLRVVRSVDDQVGRVVEYLKKNGLYENTIIVYMGDQGFFLGEHGLYDKRWMYEESLQMPCLISYPGHIPEGQRLKNLTLNVDIAPTLLNYAGVKIPSDMQGVSMKGLLEGDKSVEKNWRKSAYYQYFEYPKWHNVQPHYGVRTDRYKLIHFYYNIDQWEFYDMQTDPNELTNQYDNPAYAKIIRELKKEIVKLQKEYNDTMSLEERRKLTDKYMLKYEE
;
A
#
# COMPACT_ATOMS: atom_id res chain seq x y z
N MET A 1 12.99 3.70 16.44
CA MET A 1 11.83 3.40 15.60
C MET A 1 11.26 2.05 16.01
N LEU A 2 9.92 1.94 16.05
CA LEU A 2 9.21 0.68 16.30
C LEU A 2 8.71 0.17 14.94
N HIS A 3 9.35 -0.87 14.41
CA HIS A 3 8.98 -1.47 13.15
C HIS A 3 8.21 -2.76 13.40
N TYR A 4 6.91 -2.73 13.15
CA TYR A 4 6.08 -3.93 13.18
C TYR A 4 6.11 -4.58 11.80
N LYS A 5 6.22 -5.93 11.72
CA LYS A 5 5.93 -6.66 10.51
C LYS A 5 4.43 -6.56 10.16
N ALA A 6 3.61 -6.50 11.17
CA ALA A 6 2.16 -6.32 11.06
C ALA A 6 1.82 -4.94 10.44
N PRO A 7 0.83 -4.84 9.57
CA PRO A 7 -0.12 -5.86 9.12
C PRO A 7 0.29 -6.66 7.87
N HIS A 8 1.59 -6.81 7.57
CA HIS A 8 2.03 -7.69 6.48
C HIS A 8 1.64 -9.15 6.76
N ARG A 9 1.32 -9.92 5.72
CA ARG A 9 1.02 -11.36 5.82
C ARG A 9 2.20 -12.19 6.36
N PRO A 10 1.95 -13.39 6.93
CA PRO A 10 0.64 -13.93 7.29
C PRO A 10 0.05 -13.14 8.46
N TRP A 11 -1.27 -12.95 8.43
CA TRP A 11 -1.97 -12.15 9.45
C TRP A 11 -2.15 -12.95 10.71
N GLU A 12 -1.29 -12.69 11.69
CA GLU A 12 -1.22 -13.38 12.99
C GLU A 12 -1.58 -12.43 14.12
N PRO A 13 -2.85 -12.31 14.49
CA PRO A 13 -3.25 -11.47 15.59
C PRO A 13 -2.80 -12.05 16.92
N ASP A 14 -2.68 -11.22 17.95
CA ASP A 14 -2.52 -11.70 19.32
C ASP A 14 -3.73 -12.57 19.71
N SER A 15 -3.48 -13.55 20.58
CA SER A 15 -4.48 -14.52 21.02
C SER A 15 -5.73 -13.89 21.64
N CYS A 16 -5.60 -12.73 22.28
CA CYS A 16 -6.72 -11.99 22.88
C CYS A 16 -7.70 -11.41 21.82
N TYR A 17 -7.30 -11.31 20.56
CA TYR A 17 -8.14 -10.76 19.48
C TYR A 17 -8.74 -11.82 18.56
N LEU A 18 -8.55 -13.11 18.81
CA LEU A 18 -9.04 -14.17 17.92
C LEU A 18 -10.55 -14.16 17.73
N ASP A 19 -11.31 -13.79 18.76
CA ASP A 19 -12.78 -13.70 18.70
C ASP A 19 -13.29 -12.34 18.21
N LEU A 20 -12.41 -11.35 18.03
CA LEU A 20 -12.79 -10.04 17.52
C LEU A 20 -13.35 -10.18 16.09
N PHE A 21 -14.47 -9.51 15.81
CA PHE A 21 -15.17 -9.54 14.51
C PHE A 21 -15.72 -10.91 14.09
N LYS A 22 -15.81 -11.92 14.96
CA LYS A 22 -16.30 -13.26 14.56
C LYS A 22 -17.71 -13.21 13.96
N ASP A 23 -18.59 -12.41 14.55
CA ASP A 23 -19.99 -12.27 14.18
C ASP A 23 -20.25 -11.04 13.27
N VAL A 24 -19.20 -10.40 12.76
CA VAL A 24 -19.29 -9.26 11.87
C VAL A 24 -19.16 -9.73 10.43
N GLU A 25 -20.04 -9.31 9.56
CA GLU A 25 -19.88 -9.37 8.11
C GLU A 25 -19.49 -7.98 7.61
N PHE A 26 -18.31 -7.89 6.99
CA PHE A 26 -17.80 -6.63 6.43
C PHE A 26 -18.40 -6.39 5.05
N PRO A 27 -18.72 -5.14 4.70
CA PRO A 27 -19.18 -4.81 3.34
C PRO A 27 -18.08 -5.09 2.33
N TYR A 28 -18.47 -5.50 1.15
CA TYR A 28 -17.54 -5.67 0.02
C TYR A 28 -17.23 -4.30 -0.58
N PRO A 29 -15.97 -4.06 -1.00
CA PRO A 29 -15.65 -2.86 -1.77
C PRO A 29 -16.50 -2.76 -3.03
N ALA A 30 -16.82 -1.54 -3.46
CA ALA A 30 -17.60 -1.32 -4.68
C ALA A 30 -16.93 -1.90 -5.94
N THR A 31 -15.62 -2.08 -5.89
CA THR A 31 -14.78 -2.64 -6.96
C THR A 31 -14.43 -4.11 -6.76
N PHE A 32 -15.08 -4.81 -5.79
CA PHE A 32 -14.74 -6.20 -5.45
C PHE A 32 -14.87 -7.17 -6.62
N ASP A 33 -15.86 -6.94 -7.50
CA ASP A 33 -16.15 -7.73 -8.70
C ASP A 33 -15.76 -6.99 -9.97
N ASP A 34 -14.65 -6.24 -9.93
CA ASP A 34 -14.08 -5.55 -11.10
C ASP A 34 -13.74 -6.54 -12.22
N ASP A 35 -14.21 -6.27 -13.43
CA ASP A 35 -14.04 -7.12 -14.61
C ASP A 35 -12.77 -6.82 -15.43
N TYR A 36 -12.00 -5.82 -15.03
CA TYR A 36 -10.76 -5.34 -15.66
C TYR A 36 -10.87 -5.02 -17.16
N ARG A 37 -12.06 -4.83 -17.71
CA ARG A 37 -12.38 -4.79 -19.14
C ARG A 37 -11.50 -3.82 -19.95
N THR A 38 -11.05 -2.72 -19.36
CA THR A 38 -10.14 -1.75 -20.02
C THR A 38 -8.69 -1.89 -19.61
N ARG A 39 -8.36 -2.86 -18.73
CA ARG A 39 -7.07 -3.06 -18.06
C ARG A 39 -6.64 -4.53 -18.04
N GLU A 40 -7.20 -5.33 -18.92
CA GLU A 40 -7.02 -6.79 -19.00
C GLU A 40 -5.55 -7.20 -19.03
N LYS A 41 -4.72 -6.46 -19.81
CA LYS A 41 -3.29 -6.75 -19.94
C LYS A 41 -2.44 -6.39 -18.73
N THR A 42 -2.92 -5.51 -17.86
CA THR A 42 -2.17 -5.01 -16.71
C THR A 42 -2.57 -5.68 -15.42
N ILE A 43 -3.87 -5.75 -15.12
CA ILE A 43 -4.42 -6.40 -13.92
C ILE A 43 -4.84 -7.85 -14.19
N GLY A 44 -5.39 -8.16 -15.37
CA GLY A 44 -5.98 -9.47 -15.65
C GLY A 44 -5.02 -10.64 -15.47
N GLU A 45 -3.71 -10.41 -15.68
CA GLU A 45 -2.65 -11.41 -15.44
C GLU A 45 -2.14 -11.42 -13.97
N SER A 46 -2.74 -10.63 -13.11
CA SER A 46 -2.34 -10.52 -11.71
C SER A 46 -2.45 -11.84 -10.96
N MET A 47 -1.43 -12.16 -10.19
CA MET A 47 -1.42 -13.28 -9.25
C MET A 47 -1.69 -12.83 -7.79
N ALA A 48 -2.44 -11.74 -7.62
CA ALA A 48 -2.85 -11.21 -6.32
C ALA A 48 -4.37 -11.11 -6.17
N THR A 49 -5.15 -11.92 -6.89
CA THR A 49 -6.61 -11.95 -6.73
C THR A 49 -7.02 -12.75 -5.51
N ILE A 50 -8.03 -12.26 -4.79
CA ILE A 50 -8.61 -12.99 -3.64
C ILE A 50 -9.18 -14.34 -4.09
N GLU A 51 -9.85 -14.37 -5.23
CA GLU A 51 -10.48 -15.57 -5.75
C GLU A 51 -9.46 -16.71 -5.97
N ASN A 52 -8.39 -16.45 -6.74
CA ASN A 52 -7.52 -17.50 -7.25
C ASN A 52 -6.19 -17.61 -6.49
N HIS A 53 -5.67 -16.52 -5.94
CA HIS A 53 -4.29 -16.45 -5.47
C HIS A 53 -4.14 -16.30 -3.95
N LEU A 54 -5.17 -15.80 -3.25
CA LEU A 54 -5.14 -15.76 -1.79
C LEU A 54 -5.13 -17.19 -1.25
N SER A 55 -3.97 -17.58 -0.72
CA SER A 55 -3.67 -18.96 -0.41
C SER A 55 -4.13 -19.38 0.99
N ARG A 56 -4.23 -20.70 1.20
CA ARG A 56 -4.46 -21.27 2.52
C ARG A 56 -3.33 -20.96 3.51
N GLY A 57 -2.11 -20.74 3.01
CA GLY A 57 -0.97 -20.31 3.82
C GLY A 57 -1.13 -18.87 4.31
N ASP A 58 -1.52 -17.95 3.41
CA ASP A 58 -1.80 -16.55 3.75
C ASP A 58 -2.92 -16.44 4.80
N LEU A 59 -3.96 -17.26 4.66
CA LEU A 59 -5.09 -17.37 5.60
C LEU A 59 -4.80 -18.24 6.82
N LYS A 60 -3.56 -18.66 7.04
CA LYS A 60 -3.16 -19.48 8.18
C LYS A 60 -3.88 -20.83 8.31
N GLN A 61 -4.21 -21.46 7.22
CA GLN A 61 -4.84 -22.78 7.20
C GLN A 61 -3.84 -23.93 7.10
N ILE A 62 -2.58 -23.61 6.78
CA ILE A 62 -1.48 -24.57 6.62
C ILE A 62 -0.33 -24.15 7.52
N PRO A 63 0.14 -25.00 8.44
CA PRO A 63 1.31 -24.71 9.25
C PRO A 63 2.57 -24.61 8.38
N PRO A 64 3.54 -23.76 8.72
CA PRO A 64 4.83 -23.71 8.05
C PRO A 64 5.49 -25.09 7.98
N THR A 65 6.25 -25.34 6.93
CA THR A 65 7.05 -26.56 6.79
C THR A 65 8.18 -26.60 7.83
N GLY A 66 8.58 -27.80 8.27
CA GLY A 66 9.69 -27.96 9.21
C GLY A 66 9.35 -27.85 10.69
N LEU A 67 8.12 -27.54 11.04
CA LEU A 67 7.69 -27.50 12.45
C LEU A 67 7.59 -28.91 13.03
N SER A 68 8.06 -29.07 14.29
CA SER A 68 7.80 -30.27 15.12
C SER A 68 6.30 -30.41 15.40
N GLN A 69 5.85 -31.59 15.82
CA GLN A 69 4.42 -31.80 16.15
C GLN A 69 3.94 -30.89 17.29
N LYS A 70 4.81 -30.59 18.27
CA LYS A 70 4.51 -29.66 19.37
C LYS A 70 4.31 -28.22 18.84
N GLU A 71 5.15 -27.79 17.92
CA GLU A 71 5.05 -26.47 17.30
C GLU A 71 3.84 -26.37 16.37
N LYS A 72 3.54 -27.43 15.59
CA LYS A 72 2.30 -27.53 14.79
C LYS A 72 1.05 -27.42 15.67
N ASN A 73 1.02 -28.12 16.80
CA ASN A 73 -0.10 -28.06 17.72
C ASN A 73 -0.24 -26.65 18.32
N LYS A 74 0.87 -26.00 18.68
CA LYS A 74 0.88 -24.63 19.17
C LYS A 74 0.40 -23.67 18.07
N TRP A 75 0.86 -23.83 16.85
CA TRP A 75 0.45 -23.01 15.71
C TRP A 75 -1.03 -23.19 15.38
N LEU A 76 -1.54 -24.45 15.38
CA LEU A 76 -2.95 -24.75 15.22
C LEU A 76 -3.79 -24.19 16.36
N TRP A 77 -3.27 -24.23 17.58
CA TRP A 77 -3.94 -23.61 18.74
C TRP A 77 -3.99 -22.09 18.62
N TRP A 78 -2.91 -21.47 18.20
CA TRP A 78 -2.81 -20.04 17.90
C TRP A 78 -3.74 -19.63 16.74
N GLY A 79 -3.85 -20.46 15.72
CA GLY A 79 -4.75 -20.28 14.59
C GLY A 79 -6.17 -20.75 14.84
N GLY A 80 -6.49 -21.20 16.07
CA GLY A 80 -7.83 -21.64 16.44
C GLY A 80 -8.01 -23.14 16.60
N SER A 81 -7.12 -23.82 17.31
CA SER A 81 -7.41 -25.18 17.74
C SER A 81 -8.73 -25.19 18.52
N GLY A 82 -9.66 -26.02 18.15
CA GLY A 82 -11.01 -26.00 18.69
C GLY A 82 -11.90 -24.85 18.20
N LYS A 83 -11.33 -23.81 17.59
CA LYS A 83 -12.01 -22.70 16.93
C LYS A 83 -11.67 -22.61 15.44
N ASN A 84 -11.16 -23.66 14.85
CA ASN A 84 -10.77 -23.78 13.43
C ASN A 84 -11.90 -23.47 12.44
N GLN A 85 -13.14 -23.48 12.90
CA GLN A 85 -14.29 -23.09 12.10
C GLN A 85 -14.21 -21.65 11.53
N TYR A 86 -13.40 -20.78 12.13
CA TYR A 86 -13.23 -19.40 11.62
C TYR A 86 -12.20 -19.30 10.50
N TRP A 87 -11.37 -20.34 10.32
CA TRP A 87 -10.23 -20.31 9.41
C TRP A 87 -10.33 -21.35 8.29
N THR A 88 -11.20 -22.34 8.44
CA THR A 88 -11.40 -23.40 7.46
C THR A 88 -12.77 -23.21 6.81
N PRO A 89 -12.83 -23.04 5.49
CA PRO A 89 -14.13 -22.96 4.80
C PRO A 89 -14.86 -24.28 4.90
N ASP A 90 -16.18 -24.26 4.85
CA ASP A 90 -16.97 -25.46 4.57
C ASP A 90 -16.43 -26.10 3.28
N ALA A 91 -16.24 -27.40 3.28
CA ALA A 91 -15.72 -28.15 2.12
C ALA A 91 -16.61 -28.00 0.86
N ASN A 92 -17.87 -27.60 1.03
CA ASN A 92 -18.83 -27.39 -0.05
C ASN A 92 -18.73 -25.98 -0.67
N LEU A 93 -18.04 -25.01 -0.04
CA LEU A 93 -17.89 -23.66 -0.59
C LEU A 93 -17.03 -23.69 -1.86
N LYS A 94 -17.58 -23.15 -2.95
CA LYS A 94 -16.93 -23.05 -4.26
C LYS A 94 -17.30 -21.72 -4.93
N GLY A 95 -16.52 -21.35 -5.96
CA GLY A 95 -16.80 -20.17 -6.77
C GLY A 95 -16.98 -18.91 -5.92
N GLU A 96 -18.04 -18.17 -6.18
CA GLU A 96 -18.33 -16.90 -5.53
C GLU A 96 -18.44 -16.99 -3.99
N ASP A 97 -19.05 -18.04 -3.46
CA ASP A 97 -19.18 -18.23 -2.02
C ASP A 97 -17.80 -18.44 -1.36
N LEU A 98 -16.91 -19.17 -2.01
CA LEU A 98 -15.54 -19.34 -1.54
C LEU A 98 -14.75 -18.03 -1.63
N LYS A 99 -14.91 -17.25 -2.70
CA LYS A 99 -14.30 -15.91 -2.85
C LYS A 99 -14.72 -14.98 -1.72
N LYS A 100 -16.04 -14.92 -1.44
CA LYS A 100 -16.61 -14.14 -0.34
C LYS A 100 -16.10 -14.58 1.02
N TRP A 101 -16.05 -15.89 1.27
CA TRP A 101 -15.48 -16.42 2.51
C TRP A 101 -14.01 -16.06 2.67
N LYS A 102 -13.20 -16.16 1.60
CA LYS A 102 -11.79 -15.75 1.60
C LYS A 102 -11.65 -14.28 1.98
N PHE A 103 -12.44 -13.39 1.36
CA PHE A 103 -12.43 -11.97 1.66
C PHE A 103 -12.76 -11.69 3.13
N GLN A 104 -13.85 -12.25 3.66
CA GLN A 104 -14.27 -12.06 5.05
C GLN A 104 -13.17 -12.55 6.02
N THR A 105 -12.59 -13.71 5.75
CA THR A 105 -11.52 -14.27 6.57
C THR A 105 -10.26 -13.39 6.53
N TYR A 106 -9.87 -12.97 5.35
CA TYR A 106 -8.74 -12.07 5.12
C TYR A 106 -8.90 -10.76 5.88
N LEU A 107 -10.02 -10.07 5.66
CA LEU A 107 -10.27 -8.75 6.26
C LEU A 107 -10.36 -8.82 7.78
N LYS A 108 -11.04 -9.84 8.33
CA LYS A 108 -11.11 -10.05 9.79
C LYS A 108 -9.73 -10.22 10.39
N ASN A 109 -8.87 -11.02 9.76
CA ASN A 109 -7.52 -11.28 10.25
C ASN A 109 -6.64 -10.04 10.14
N TYR A 110 -6.71 -9.32 9.04
CA TYR A 110 -6.02 -8.06 8.85
C TYR A 110 -6.40 -7.05 9.96
N LEU A 111 -7.68 -6.85 10.20
CA LEU A 111 -8.16 -5.90 11.21
C LEU A 111 -7.83 -6.32 12.64
N ARG A 112 -7.82 -7.62 12.95
CA ARG A 112 -7.36 -8.15 14.24
C ARG A 112 -5.89 -7.82 14.51
N VAL A 113 -5.08 -7.94 13.46
CA VAL A 113 -3.65 -7.59 13.53
C VAL A 113 -3.47 -6.08 13.69
N VAL A 114 -4.24 -5.27 12.94
CA VAL A 114 -4.26 -3.81 13.09
C VAL A 114 -4.65 -3.42 14.52
N ARG A 115 -5.66 -4.07 15.10
CA ARG A 115 -6.05 -3.84 16.51
C ARG A 115 -4.91 -4.13 17.48
N SER A 116 -4.15 -5.19 17.26
CA SER A 116 -2.98 -5.50 18.08
C SER A 116 -1.93 -4.38 18.01
N VAL A 117 -1.69 -3.81 16.82
CA VAL A 117 -0.75 -2.70 16.65
C VAL A 117 -1.27 -1.43 17.33
N ASP A 118 -2.56 -1.13 17.18
CA ASP A 118 -3.21 0.04 17.80
C ASP A 118 -3.01 0.06 19.33
N ASP A 119 -3.25 -1.06 20.00
CA ASP A 119 -3.07 -1.17 21.44
C ASP A 119 -1.58 -0.99 21.85
N GLN A 120 -0.62 -1.46 21.03
CA GLN A 120 0.79 -1.24 21.34
C GLN A 120 1.17 0.24 21.16
N VAL A 121 0.63 0.93 20.15
CA VAL A 121 0.82 2.37 19.99
C VAL A 121 0.26 3.13 21.19
N GLY A 122 -0.95 2.77 21.63
CA GLY A 122 -1.55 3.33 22.85
C GLY A 122 -0.63 3.20 24.07
N ARG A 123 -0.06 2.00 24.31
CA ARG A 123 0.89 1.76 25.42
C ARG A 123 2.13 2.65 25.33
N VAL A 124 2.67 2.89 24.14
CA VAL A 124 3.80 3.80 23.94
C VAL A 124 3.43 5.22 24.29
N VAL A 125 2.29 5.70 23.81
CA VAL A 125 1.79 7.06 24.10
C VAL A 125 1.57 7.25 25.63
N GLU A 126 0.94 6.28 26.29
CA GLU A 126 0.75 6.30 27.75
C GLU A 126 2.09 6.34 28.51
N TYR A 127 3.07 5.54 28.06
CA TYR A 127 4.41 5.57 28.64
C TYR A 127 5.06 6.95 28.52
N LEU A 128 4.99 7.59 27.35
CA LEU A 128 5.53 8.93 27.14
C LEU A 128 4.85 9.96 28.05
N LYS A 129 3.52 9.92 28.16
CA LYS A 129 2.77 10.80 29.05
C LYS A 129 3.13 10.61 30.51
N LYS A 130 3.17 9.34 30.99
CA LYS A 130 3.50 9.01 32.39
C LYS A 130 4.90 9.46 32.79
N ASN A 131 5.85 9.51 31.85
CA ASN A 131 7.24 9.90 32.11
C ASN A 131 7.54 11.35 31.75
N GLY A 132 6.53 12.17 31.42
CA GLY A 132 6.71 13.60 31.07
C GLY A 132 7.50 13.82 29.78
N LEU A 133 7.50 12.85 28.87
CA LEU A 133 8.24 12.92 27.59
C LEU A 133 7.35 13.31 26.41
N TYR A 134 6.02 13.22 26.57
CA TYR A 134 5.06 13.37 25.49
C TYR A 134 5.15 14.74 24.80
N GLU A 135 5.24 15.83 25.59
CA GLU A 135 5.25 17.20 25.09
C GLU A 135 6.50 17.52 24.24
N ASN A 136 7.59 16.78 24.41
CA ASN A 136 8.82 16.95 23.65
C ASN A 136 9.14 15.74 22.77
N THR A 137 8.10 15.07 22.27
CA THR A 137 8.25 13.90 21.39
C THR A 137 7.41 14.06 20.14
N ILE A 138 8.05 13.97 18.97
CA ILE A 138 7.35 13.82 17.69
C ILE A 138 6.93 12.37 17.54
N ILE A 139 5.64 12.11 17.45
CA ILE A 139 5.10 10.78 17.18
C ILE A 139 4.67 10.73 15.71
N VAL A 140 5.23 9.78 14.96
CA VAL A 140 4.84 9.50 13.57
C VAL A 140 4.33 8.06 13.50
N TYR A 141 3.06 7.90 13.14
CA TYR A 141 2.47 6.62 12.80
C TYR A 141 2.18 6.59 11.30
N MET A 142 2.76 5.61 10.60
CA MET A 142 2.57 5.50 9.15
C MET A 142 2.77 4.06 8.66
N GLY A 143 2.19 3.76 7.50
CA GLY A 143 2.60 2.61 6.67
C GLY A 143 3.76 2.98 5.74
N ASP A 144 4.40 1.98 5.17
CA ASP A 144 5.43 2.16 4.11
C ASP A 144 4.78 2.32 2.72
N GLN A 145 3.60 1.75 2.51
CA GLN A 145 2.71 1.90 1.35
C GLN A 145 1.26 1.60 1.74
N GLY A 146 0.35 1.78 0.78
CA GLY A 146 -1.03 1.35 0.90
C GLY A 146 -1.22 -0.17 0.76
N PHE A 147 -2.47 -0.64 0.71
CA PHE A 147 -2.78 -2.06 0.68
C PHE A 147 -4.19 -2.30 0.14
N PHE A 148 -4.35 -3.26 -0.79
CA PHE A 148 -5.67 -3.69 -1.26
C PHE A 148 -6.37 -4.56 -0.22
N LEU A 149 -7.54 -4.17 0.19
CA LEU A 149 -8.39 -4.90 1.13
C LEU A 149 -9.66 -5.42 0.44
N GLY A 150 -9.51 -5.91 -0.78
CA GLY A 150 -10.59 -6.43 -1.61
C GLY A 150 -10.97 -5.53 -2.77
N GLU A 151 -10.49 -4.28 -2.80
CA GLU A 151 -10.69 -3.41 -3.95
C GLU A 151 -10.11 -4.09 -5.20
N HIS A 152 -10.78 -3.95 -6.32
CA HIS A 152 -10.48 -4.64 -7.59
C HIS A 152 -10.37 -6.17 -7.45
N GLY A 153 -11.00 -6.77 -6.44
CA GLY A 153 -10.85 -8.19 -6.15
C GLY A 153 -9.45 -8.61 -5.72
N LEU A 154 -8.57 -7.65 -5.40
CA LEU A 154 -7.17 -7.86 -5.09
C LEU A 154 -6.90 -7.91 -3.58
N TYR A 155 -5.73 -8.44 -3.24
CA TYR A 155 -5.08 -8.31 -1.94
C TYR A 155 -3.61 -7.93 -2.13
N ASP A 156 -2.93 -7.46 -1.06
CA ASP A 156 -1.53 -7.02 -1.12
C ASP A 156 -1.40 -5.61 -1.74
N LYS A 157 -0.38 -5.29 -2.53
CA LYS A 157 0.00 -3.97 -3.04
C LYS A 157 0.71 -4.12 -4.39
N ARG A 158 1.39 -3.13 -4.87
CA ARG A 158 2.36 -3.04 -5.99
C ARG A 158 1.92 -2.19 -7.16
N TRP A 159 0.65 -2.21 -7.53
CA TRP A 159 0.17 -1.33 -8.60
C TRP A 159 0.19 0.14 -8.19
N MET A 160 0.22 1.02 -9.17
CA MET A 160 0.13 2.46 -8.93
C MET A 160 -1.33 2.93 -8.73
N TYR A 161 -2.23 2.08 -8.23
CA TYR A 161 -3.60 2.47 -7.85
C TYR A 161 -3.63 3.08 -6.45
N GLU A 162 -4.66 3.89 -6.16
CA GLU A 162 -4.73 4.64 -4.90
C GLU A 162 -4.63 3.75 -3.67
N GLU A 163 -5.23 2.57 -3.69
CA GLU A 163 -5.19 1.62 -2.57
C GLU A 163 -3.76 1.18 -2.23
N SER A 164 -2.90 1.07 -3.23
CA SER A 164 -1.49 0.73 -3.06
C SER A 164 -0.62 1.95 -2.73
N LEU A 165 -1.00 3.15 -3.18
CA LEU A 165 -0.24 4.38 -2.96
C LEU A 165 -0.60 5.08 -1.65
N GLN A 166 -1.89 5.13 -1.30
CA GLN A 166 -2.34 5.83 -0.09
C GLN A 166 -2.02 5.00 1.15
N MET A 167 -1.19 5.56 2.00
CA MET A 167 -0.88 4.99 3.30
C MET A 167 -1.39 5.90 4.42
N PRO A 168 -1.80 5.36 5.58
CA PRO A 168 -2.07 6.19 6.75
C PRO A 168 -0.79 6.91 7.17
N CYS A 169 -0.90 8.21 7.45
CA CYS A 169 0.18 9.00 8.03
C CYS A 169 -0.41 9.96 9.07
N LEU A 170 -0.10 9.73 10.34
CA LEU A 170 -0.51 10.55 11.46
C LEU A 170 0.75 11.10 12.14
N ILE A 171 0.80 12.40 12.34
CA ILE A 171 1.94 13.07 12.97
C ILE A 171 1.42 13.94 14.10
N SER A 172 2.01 13.79 15.28
CA SER A 172 1.72 14.59 16.46
C SER A 172 3.00 15.15 17.05
N TYR A 173 3.00 16.44 17.35
CA TYR A 173 4.02 17.11 18.15
C TYR A 173 3.35 18.23 18.94
N PRO A 174 3.03 17.98 20.22
CA PRO A 174 2.30 18.95 21.05
C PRO A 174 2.97 20.34 21.08
N GLY A 175 2.17 21.38 21.00
CA GLY A 175 2.67 22.76 20.99
C GLY A 175 3.32 23.24 19.68
N HIS A 176 3.58 22.35 18.72
CA HIS A 176 4.20 22.67 17.43
C HIS A 176 3.28 22.41 16.24
N ILE A 177 2.56 21.30 16.25
CA ILE A 177 1.63 20.91 15.19
C ILE A 177 0.20 21.11 15.69
N PRO A 178 -0.64 21.94 15.01
CA PRO A 178 -2.04 22.13 15.38
C PRO A 178 -2.81 20.81 15.36
N GLU A 179 -3.67 20.63 16.36
CA GLU A 179 -4.50 19.43 16.49
C GLU A 179 -5.63 19.39 15.44
N GLY A 180 -6.00 18.18 15.03
CA GLY A 180 -7.19 17.90 14.21
C GLY A 180 -7.10 18.34 12.76
N GLN A 181 -5.95 18.84 12.29
CA GLN A 181 -5.81 19.23 10.89
C GLN A 181 -5.70 18.01 9.95
N ARG A 182 -6.19 18.20 8.71
CA ARG A 182 -6.04 17.24 7.62
C ARG A 182 -5.38 17.93 6.44
N LEU A 183 -4.20 17.45 6.07
CA LEU A 183 -3.48 17.93 4.89
C LEU A 183 -3.93 17.15 3.66
N LYS A 184 -4.21 17.85 2.56
CA LYS A 184 -4.57 17.26 1.25
C LYS A 184 -3.42 17.29 0.26
N ASN A 185 -2.30 17.84 0.66
CA ASN A 185 -1.12 17.98 -0.16
C ASN A 185 -0.49 16.60 -0.47
N LEU A 186 0.06 16.44 -1.67
CA LEU A 186 0.81 15.24 -2.03
C LEU A 186 2.08 15.13 -1.17
N THR A 187 2.02 14.35 -0.12
CA THR A 187 3.17 14.02 0.75
C THR A 187 3.63 12.59 0.47
N LEU A 188 4.91 12.36 0.59
CA LEU A 188 5.53 11.09 0.25
C LEU A 188 6.30 10.54 1.46
N ASN A 189 6.50 9.23 1.52
CA ASN A 189 7.29 8.60 2.57
C ASN A 189 8.74 9.12 2.64
N VAL A 190 9.32 9.53 1.51
CA VAL A 190 10.64 10.16 1.45
C VAL A 190 10.71 11.53 2.14
N ASP A 191 9.57 12.16 2.44
CA ASP A 191 9.49 13.46 3.11
C ASP A 191 9.68 13.36 4.64
N ILE A 192 9.54 12.18 5.21
CA ILE A 192 9.62 11.97 6.66
C ILE A 192 11.02 12.30 7.20
N ALA A 193 12.06 11.77 6.58
CA ALA A 193 13.44 11.98 7.04
C ALA A 193 13.84 13.47 7.04
N PRO A 194 13.68 14.24 5.94
CA PRO A 194 13.97 15.68 5.95
C PRO A 194 13.07 16.47 6.92
N THR A 195 11.84 16.03 7.16
CA THR A 195 10.95 16.65 8.16
C THR A 195 11.49 16.48 9.57
N LEU A 196 11.91 15.29 9.95
CA LEU A 196 12.49 15.03 11.27
C LEU A 196 13.81 15.76 11.48
N LEU A 197 14.68 15.81 10.46
CA LEU A 197 15.92 16.60 10.51
C LEU A 197 15.62 18.09 10.70
N ASN A 198 14.64 18.62 10.01
CA ASN A 198 14.24 20.02 10.14
C ASN A 198 13.70 20.35 11.54
N TYR A 199 12.88 19.49 12.15
CA TYR A 199 12.48 19.65 13.55
C TYR A 199 13.63 19.56 14.53
N ALA A 200 14.62 18.72 14.25
CA ALA A 200 15.83 18.58 15.07
C ALA A 200 16.83 19.73 14.89
N GLY A 201 16.57 20.70 14.01
CA GLY A 201 17.49 21.78 13.69
C GLY A 201 18.75 21.32 12.94
N VAL A 202 18.72 20.13 12.33
CA VAL A 202 19.83 19.55 11.58
C VAL A 202 19.69 19.91 10.10
N LYS A 203 20.81 20.27 9.47
CA LYS A 203 20.82 20.57 8.02
C LYS A 203 20.42 19.34 7.22
N ILE A 204 19.43 19.50 6.34
CA ILE A 204 19.01 18.45 5.42
C ILE A 204 20.10 18.25 4.36
N PRO A 205 20.63 17.02 4.17
CA PRO A 205 21.57 16.71 3.11
C PRO A 205 20.99 17.02 1.71
N SER A 206 21.85 17.50 0.82
CA SER A 206 21.42 17.93 -0.54
C SER A 206 21.05 16.78 -1.48
N ASP A 207 21.42 15.56 -1.15
CA ASP A 207 21.10 14.33 -1.88
C ASP A 207 19.77 13.69 -1.45
N MET A 208 19.13 14.23 -0.41
CA MET A 208 17.76 13.82 -0.05
C MET A 208 16.75 14.33 -1.07
N GLN A 209 15.99 13.43 -1.67
CA GLN A 209 14.95 13.75 -2.67
C GLN A 209 13.63 14.23 -2.05
N GLY A 210 13.39 13.90 -0.78
CA GLY A 210 12.21 14.34 -0.04
C GLY A 210 12.27 15.81 0.39
N VAL A 211 11.12 16.39 0.67
CA VAL A 211 10.96 17.79 1.11
C VAL A 211 10.40 17.80 2.52
N SER A 212 10.95 18.68 3.39
CA SER A 212 10.43 18.82 4.75
C SER A 212 8.98 19.28 4.77
N MET A 213 8.11 18.52 5.41
CA MET A 213 6.71 18.85 5.63
C MET A 213 6.50 19.82 6.80
N LYS A 214 7.55 20.25 7.52
CA LYS A 214 7.42 21.07 8.75
C LYS A 214 6.49 22.27 8.54
N GLY A 215 6.72 23.06 7.50
CA GLY A 215 5.86 24.23 7.23
C GLY A 215 4.40 23.85 6.94
N LEU A 216 4.13 22.74 6.22
CA LEU A 216 2.76 22.25 6.03
C LEU A 216 2.13 21.86 7.37
N LEU A 217 2.85 21.11 8.19
CA LEU A 217 2.39 20.63 9.49
C LEU A 217 2.09 21.78 10.46
N GLU A 218 2.87 22.85 10.39
CA GLU A 218 2.69 24.06 11.21
C GLU A 218 1.70 25.07 10.61
N GLY A 219 1.12 24.78 9.44
CA GLY A 219 0.08 25.59 8.81
C GLY A 219 0.59 26.79 8.01
N ASP A 220 1.85 26.78 7.58
CA ASP A 220 2.43 27.86 6.75
C ASP A 220 1.83 27.84 5.33
N LYS A 221 1.01 28.86 5.06
CA LYS A 221 0.30 29.00 3.77
C LYS A 221 1.25 29.28 2.61
N SER A 222 2.45 29.82 2.84
CA SER A 222 3.43 30.04 1.79
C SER A 222 4.04 28.71 1.32
N VAL A 223 4.31 27.80 2.25
CA VAL A 223 4.77 26.43 1.95
C VAL A 223 3.66 25.65 1.25
N GLU A 224 2.43 25.70 1.74
CA GLU A 224 1.28 25.03 1.13
C GLU A 224 1.08 25.43 -0.35
N LYS A 225 1.13 26.75 -0.63
CA LYS A 225 0.99 27.29 -1.99
C LYS A 225 2.06 26.78 -2.97
N ASN A 226 3.27 26.63 -2.49
CA ASN A 226 4.45 26.23 -3.28
C ASN A 226 4.72 24.72 -3.22
N TRP A 227 3.88 23.94 -2.55
CA TRP A 227 4.06 22.50 -2.42
C TRP A 227 3.96 21.78 -3.77
N ARG A 228 4.64 20.62 -3.88
CA ARG A 228 4.61 19.80 -5.10
C ARG A 228 3.18 19.54 -5.56
N LYS A 229 3.00 19.46 -6.89
CA LYS A 229 1.72 19.19 -7.54
C LYS A 229 1.69 17.84 -8.24
N SER A 230 2.80 17.12 -8.23
CA SER A 230 2.96 15.81 -8.83
C SER A 230 3.91 14.93 -8.02
N ALA A 231 3.68 13.63 -8.07
CA ALA A 231 4.51 12.61 -7.47
C ALA A 231 4.90 11.58 -8.55
N TYR A 232 6.18 11.24 -8.59
CA TYR A 232 6.72 10.21 -9.47
C TYR A 232 6.71 8.87 -8.75
N TYR A 233 6.33 7.82 -9.47
CA TYR A 233 6.31 6.45 -8.96
C TYR A 233 7.02 5.51 -9.92
N GLN A 234 7.61 4.44 -9.37
CA GLN A 234 8.30 3.43 -10.14
C GLN A 234 8.22 2.07 -9.44
N TYR A 235 7.98 1.00 -10.23
CA TYR A 235 7.93 -0.38 -9.77
C TYR A 235 8.72 -1.29 -10.70
N PHE A 236 9.56 -2.19 -10.15
CA PHE A 236 10.51 -3.00 -10.92
C PHE A 236 10.35 -4.52 -10.73
N GLU A 237 9.72 -4.97 -9.64
CA GLU A 237 9.66 -6.38 -9.31
C GLU A 237 8.77 -7.14 -10.29
N TYR A 238 9.37 -8.04 -11.10
CA TYR A 238 8.67 -8.85 -12.09
C TYR A 238 9.48 -10.12 -12.38
N PRO A 239 8.83 -11.28 -12.63
CA PRO A 239 7.40 -11.61 -12.48
C PRO A 239 7.04 -12.02 -11.05
N LYS A 240 8.03 -12.06 -10.14
CA LYS A 240 7.88 -12.64 -8.79
C LYS A 240 6.73 -12.02 -8.01
N TRP A 241 6.17 -12.92 -7.25
CA TRP A 241 5.16 -12.78 -6.22
C TRP A 241 3.76 -12.43 -6.69
N HIS A 242 3.51 -11.73 -7.76
CA HIS A 242 2.14 -11.41 -8.16
C HIS A 242 1.99 -11.10 -9.65
N ASN A 243 3.02 -11.33 -10.42
CA ASN A 243 3.05 -11.08 -11.86
C ASN A 243 2.64 -9.64 -12.22
N VAL A 244 3.08 -8.66 -11.42
CA VAL A 244 2.81 -7.25 -11.67
C VAL A 244 3.82 -6.71 -12.66
N GLN A 245 3.36 -6.22 -13.80
CA GLN A 245 4.20 -5.65 -14.85
C GLN A 245 5.01 -4.45 -14.34
N PRO A 246 6.30 -4.34 -14.69
CA PRO A 246 7.11 -3.16 -14.34
C PRO A 246 6.48 -1.91 -14.93
N HIS A 247 6.39 -0.87 -14.13
CA HIS A 247 5.75 0.37 -14.54
C HIS A 247 6.31 1.59 -13.83
N TYR A 248 6.10 2.73 -14.43
CA TYR A 248 6.32 4.04 -13.81
C TYR A 248 5.17 4.97 -14.16
N GLY A 249 5.05 6.06 -13.42
CA GLY A 249 3.99 7.01 -13.69
C GLY A 249 4.08 8.28 -12.88
N VAL A 250 3.07 9.12 -13.08
CA VAL A 250 2.88 10.36 -12.33
C VAL A 250 1.48 10.43 -11.76
N ARG A 251 1.39 10.87 -10.51
CA ARG A 251 0.16 11.19 -9.80
C ARG A 251 0.13 12.69 -9.52
N THR A 252 -0.92 13.36 -9.93
CA THR A 252 -1.21 14.77 -9.59
C THR A 252 -2.42 14.83 -8.66
N ASP A 253 -2.85 16.01 -8.22
CA ASP A 253 -4.05 16.14 -7.38
C ASP A 253 -5.32 15.56 -8.02
N ARG A 254 -5.37 15.49 -9.36
CA ARG A 254 -6.54 15.02 -10.10
C ARG A 254 -6.27 13.85 -11.03
N TYR A 255 -5.10 13.79 -11.64
CA TYR A 255 -4.84 12.86 -12.73
C TYR A 255 -3.75 11.87 -12.37
N LYS A 256 -3.85 10.69 -12.94
CA LYS A 256 -2.83 9.66 -12.90
C LYS A 256 -2.52 9.17 -14.30
N LEU A 257 -1.24 9.01 -14.61
CA LEU A 257 -0.76 8.42 -15.87
C LEU A 257 0.29 7.37 -15.53
N ILE A 258 0.08 6.14 -15.99
CA ILE A 258 0.93 4.97 -15.73
C ILE A 258 1.42 4.40 -17.04
N HIS A 259 2.69 4.01 -17.12
CA HIS A 259 3.28 3.29 -18.25
C HIS A 259 3.79 1.93 -17.82
N PHE A 260 3.12 0.88 -18.23
CA PHE A 260 3.59 -0.50 -18.14
C PHE A 260 4.49 -0.78 -19.33
N TYR A 261 5.80 -0.78 -19.12
CA TYR A 261 6.78 -0.58 -20.18
C TYR A 261 7.50 -1.84 -20.67
N TYR A 262 7.26 -2.98 -20.05
CA TYR A 262 8.02 -4.18 -20.36
C TYR A 262 7.46 -4.91 -21.59
N ASN A 263 6.78 -6.04 -21.43
CA ASN A 263 6.30 -6.85 -22.55
C ASN A 263 4.91 -6.46 -23.08
N ILE A 264 4.14 -5.68 -22.34
CA ILE A 264 2.79 -5.25 -22.75
C ILE A 264 2.76 -3.84 -23.37
N ASP A 265 3.73 -2.98 -23.03
CA ASP A 265 3.85 -1.58 -23.49
C ASP A 265 2.49 -0.83 -23.50
N GLN A 266 1.85 -0.76 -22.35
CA GLN A 266 0.52 -0.18 -22.20
C GLN A 266 0.54 1.05 -21.32
N TRP A 267 -0.25 2.06 -21.71
CA TRP A 267 -0.51 3.23 -20.89
C TRP A 267 -1.90 3.16 -20.26
N GLU A 268 -2.00 3.62 -19.03
CA GLU A 268 -3.27 3.86 -18.34
C GLU A 268 -3.36 5.31 -17.89
N PHE A 269 -4.53 5.90 -18.07
CA PHE A 269 -4.83 7.26 -17.64
C PHE A 269 -6.15 7.29 -16.89
N TYR A 270 -6.15 7.98 -15.74
CA TYR A 270 -7.33 8.15 -14.88
C TYR A 270 -7.55 9.62 -14.51
N ASP A 271 -8.79 10.07 -14.56
CA ASP A 271 -9.27 11.30 -13.96
C ASP A 271 -9.91 10.96 -12.61
N MET A 272 -9.14 11.10 -11.54
CA MET A 272 -9.52 10.72 -10.17
C MET A 272 -10.73 11.49 -9.64
N GLN A 273 -11.14 12.58 -10.30
CA GLN A 273 -12.34 13.33 -9.93
C GLN A 273 -13.60 12.64 -10.46
N THR A 274 -13.54 12.01 -11.62
CA THR A 274 -14.69 11.37 -12.28
C THR A 274 -14.67 9.84 -12.11
N ASP A 275 -13.50 9.26 -11.93
CA ASP A 275 -13.28 7.83 -11.68
C ASP A 275 -12.29 7.65 -10.52
N PRO A 276 -12.73 7.92 -9.27
CA PRO A 276 -11.87 7.79 -8.09
C PRO A 276 -11.45 6.36 -7.79
N ASN A 277 -12.14 5.38 -8.38
CA ASN A 277 -11.86 3.96 -8.22
C ASN A 277 -11.04 3.36 -9.37
N GLU A 278 -10.56 4.18 -10.30
CA GLU A 278 -9.66 3.77 -11.39
C GLU A 278 -10.17 2.55 -12.21
N LEU A 279 -11.48 2.51 -12.45
CA LEU A 279 -12.14 1.39 -13.14
C LEU A 279 -11.98 1.43 -14.66
N THR A 280 -11.83 2.63 -15.24
CA THR A 280 -11.86 2.80 -16.69
C THR A 280 -10.63 3.54 -17.18
N ASN A 281 -9.75 2.82 -17.88
CA ASN A 281 -8.61 3.43 -18.55
C ASN A 281 -9.07 4.37 -19.68
N GLN A 282 -8.77 5.66 -19.55
CA GLN A 282 -9.14 6.73 -20.47
C GLN A 282 -7.96 7.18 -21.39
N TYR A 283 -6.91 6.39 -21.49
CA TYR A 283 -5.71 6.81 -22.21
C TYR A 283 -5.98 7.14 -23.69
N ASP A 284 -6.85 6.38 -24.34
CA ASP A 284 -7.19 6.57 -25.76
C ASP A 284 -8.36 7.54 -25.98
N ASN A 285 -8.93 8.11 -24.91
CA ASN A 285 -10.00 9.08 -25.03
C ASN A 285 -9.45 10.44 -25.53
N PRO A 286 -9.87 10.91 -26.73
CA PRO A 286 -9.35 12.14 -27.34
C PRO A 286 -9.61 13.39 -26.48
N ALA A 287 -10.62 13.38 -25.61
CA ALA A 287 -10.90 14.49 -24.69
C ALA A 287 -9.73 14.76 -23.72
N TYR A 288 -8.95 13.76 -23.38
CA TYR A 288 -7.81 13.86 -22.48
C TYR A 288 -6.45 13.97 -23.18
N ALA A 289 -6.40 13.94 -24.52
CA ALA A 289 -5.14 13.91 -25.27
C ALA A 289 -4.16 15.04 -24.94
N LYS A 290 -4.66 16.26 -24.65
CA LYS A 290 -3.82 17.39 -24.22
C LYS A 290 -3.24 17.14 -22.83
N ILE A 291 -4.05 16.71 -21.89
CA ILE A 291 -3.66 16.43 -20.49
C ILE A 291 -2.62 15.31 -20.46
N ILE A 292 -2.85 14.23 -21.19
CA ILE A 292 -1.91 13.10 -21.29
C ILE A 292 -0.54 13.57 -21.83
N ARG A 293 -0.52 14.43 -22.83
CA ARG A 293 0.76 15.00 -23.35
C ARG A 293 1.50 15.81 -22.28
N GLU A 294 0.78 16.61 -21.49
CA GLU A 294 1.40 17.39 -20.42
C GLU A 294 1.92 16.48 -19.29
N LEU A 295 1.18 15.44 -18.91
CA LEU A 295 1.63 14.46 -17.92
C LEU A 295 2.85 13.66 -18.39
N LYS A 296 2.94 13.32 -19.69
CA LYS A 296 4.17 12.71 -20.24
C LYS A 296 5.39 13.63 -20.14
N LYS A 297 5.22 14.94 -20.36
CA LYS A 297 6.29 15.91 -20.12
C LYS A 297 6.66 16.00 -18.63
N GLU A 298 5.66 15.97 -17.77
CA GLU A 298 5.90 16.00 -16.32
C GLU A 298 6.67 14.74 -15.87
N ILE A 299 6.35 13.55 -16.37
CA ILE A 299 7.13 12.32 -16.12
C ILE A 299 8.61 12.54 -16.50
N VAL A 300 8.89 13.04 -17.71
CA VAL A 300 10.27 13.29 -18.17
C VAL A 300 10.99 14.31 -17.30
N LYS A 301 10.29 15.35 -16.85
CA LYS A 301 10.83 16.35 -15.91
C LYS A 301 11.19 15.71 -14.58
N LEU A 302 10.28 14.93 -13.97
CA LEU A 302 10.49 14.26 -12.70
C LEU A 302 11.59 13.19 -12.77
N GLN A 303 11.67 12.44 -13.87
CA GLN A 303 12.77 11.51 -14.11
C GLN A 303 14.13 12.21 -14.09
N LYS A 304 14.22 13.38 -14.71
CA LYS A 304 15.41 14.22 -14.68
C LYS A 304 15.73 14.73 -13.26
N GLU A 305 14.70 15.23 -12.58
CA GLU A 305 14.79 15.77 -11.21
C GLU A 305 15.31 14.73 -10.22
N TYR A 306 14.83 13.49 -10.34
CA TYR A 306 15.20 12.40 -9.44
C TYR A 306 16.35 11.52 -9.97
N ASN A 307 17.06 11.97 -11.02
CA ASN A 307 18.17 11.27 -11.64
C ASN A 307 17.84 9.85 -12.12
N ASP A 308 16.59 9.64 -12.54
CA ASP A 308 16.11 8.41 -13.16
C ASP A 308 16.24 8.51 -14.68
N THR A 309 17.47 8.39 -15.17
CA THR A 309 17.82 8.68 -16.57
C THR A 309 17.87 7.46 -17.49
N MET A 310 17.51 6.29 -16.98
CA MET A 310 17.48 5.06 -17.79
C MET A 310 16.51 5.20 -18.95
N SER A 311 16.99 4.89 -20.15
CA SER A 311 16.14 4.74 -21.33
C SER A 311 15.18 3.56 -21.18
N LEU A 312 14.12 3.55 -22.00
CA LEU A 312 13.16 2.45 -22.00
C LEU A 312 13.81 1.10 -22.36
N GLU A 313 14.78 1.12 -23.27
CA GLU A 313 15.55 -0.06 -23.66
C GLU A 313 16.39 -0.60 -22.50
N GLU A 314 17.06 0.28 -21.75
CA GLU A 314 17.86 -0.12 -20.59
C GLU A 314 16.98 -0.71 -19.48
N ARG A 315 15.79 -0.14 -19.25
CA ARG A 315 14.81 -0.68 -18.29
C ARG A 315 14.35 -2.08 -18.67
N ARG A 316 14.05 -2.31 -19.94
CA ARG A 316 13.66 -3.63 -20.48
C ARG A 316 14.79 -4.64 -20.32
N LYS A 317 16.02 -4.30 -20.74
CA LYS A 317 17.20 -5.15 -20.55
C LYS A 317 17.48 -5.48 -19.07
N LEU A 318 17.24 -4.51 -18.17
CA LEU A 318 17.40 -4.73 -16.74
C LEU A 318 16.37 -5.74 -16.23
N THR A 319 15.12 -5.64 -16.67
CA THR A 319 14.06 -6.59 -16.34
C THR A 319 14.42 -7.99 -16.87
N ASP A 320 14.84 -8.14 -18.12
CA ASP A 320 15.31 -9.42 -18.70
C ASP A 320 16.40 -10.05 -17.86
N LYS A 321 17.39 -9.27 -17.47
CA LYS A 321 18.50 -9.73 -16.61
C LYS A 321 18.04 -10.27 -15.25
N TYR A 322 16.99 -9.65 -14.68
CA TYR A 322 16.43 -10.15 -13.43
C TYR A 322 15.59 -11.40 -13.63
N MET A 323 14.86 -11.51 -14.73
CA MET A 323 14.09 -12.71 -15.04
C MET A 323 14.97 -13.96 -15.18
N LEU A 324 16.06 -13.87 -15.92
CA LEU A 324 17.02 -14.98 -16.10
C LEU A 324 17.57 -15.54 -14.78
N LYS A 325 17.68 -14.73 -13.74
CA LYS A 325 18.11 -15.18 -12.41
C LYS A 325 17.07 -16.00 -11.64
N TYR A 326 15.86 -16.06 -12.14
CA TYR A 326 14.75 -16.77 -11.48
C TYR A 326 14.32 -18.03 -12.20
N GLU A 327 14.88 -18.27 -13.39
CA GLU A 327 14.72 -19.52 -14.14
C GLU A 327 15.78 -20.57 -13.77
N GLU A 328 16.86 -20.16 -13.08
CA GLU A 328 17.87 -21.03 -12.45
C GLU A 328 17.47 -21.39 -11.00
#